data_5c59869efe722e557b73554fd76f552a
#
_entry.id   5c59869efe722e557b73554fd76f552a
#
_cell.length_a   1.000
_cell.length_b   1.000
_cell.length_c   1.000
_cell.angle_alpha   90.00
_cell.angle_beta   90.00
_cell.angle_gamma   90.00
#
_symmetry.space_group_name_H-M   'P 1'
#
loop_
_entity.id
_entity.type
_entity.pdbx_description
1 polymer ?
#
loop_
_entity_poly.entity_id
_entity_poly.type
_entity_poly.pdbx_seq_one_letter_code
_entity_poly.pdbx_strand_id
1 'polypeptide(L)'
;MALARLTRHEILKEDRFMLTLEEIRDFYLAKQKGILLGIAGCGLAALLTFGASYYSAHQNEKAKDELSKALKIYHAPITVSVPEQNPGSTSELSFPNSNERFEKALAEFQKIIASHASGPVGKIAKYYAGLCLRELNKNGEAIALLEPLSKEKSDYGALALVALASVYESSGNLTKAAEVYQQIVNSWSPIAPKNVSLMHLAQLYEQENKSSEATKIYQQIIKEFPGTSYTSEAEQKLRQISR
;
A
#
# COMPACT_ATOMS: atom_id res chain seq x y z
N MET A 1 63.69 -48.82 -3.21
CA MET A 1 62.51 -48.20 -2.64
C MET A 1 62.90 -47.35 -1.44
N ALA A 2 62.93 -46.04 -1.56
CA ALA A 2 63.29 -45.11 -0.50
C ALA A 2 62.08 -44.87 0.38
N LEU A 3 62.10 -45.36 1.63
CA LEU A 3 61.14 -44.99 2.65
C LEU A 3 61.39 -43.51 3.03
N ALA A 4 60.48 -42.64 2.62
CA ALA A 4 60.49 -41.24 3.04
C ALA A 4 60.39 -41.18 4.56
N ARG A 5 61.45 -40.71 5.23
CA ARG A 5 61.45 -40.42 6.67
C ARG A 5 60.67 -39.14 6.87
N LEU A 6 59.48 -39.26 7.43
CA LEU A 6 58.66 -38.11 7.87
C LEU A 6 59.51 -37.28 8.84
N THR A 7 59.45 -35.96 8.68
CA THR A 7 60.18 -35.03 9.56
C THR A 7 59.52 -34.96 10.91
N ARG A 8 60.29 -34.71 11.99
CA ARG A 8 59.81 -34.60 13.37
C ARG A 8 58.67 -33.57 13.49
N HIS A 9 58.60 -32.62 12.58
CA HIS A 9 57.57 -31.58 12.52
C HIS A 9 56.25 -32.12 11.91
N GLU A 10 56.30 -33.03 10.99
CA GLU A 10 55.14 -33.69 10.39
C GLU A 10 54.48 -34.67 11.37
N ILE A 11 55.30 -35.43 12.11
CA ILE A 11 54.81 -36.33 13.15
C ILE A 11 54.08 -35.56 14.28
N LEU A 12 54.63 -34.43 14.73
CA LEU A 12 54.00 -33.57 15.75
C LEU A 12 52.71 -32.89 15.28
N LYS A 13 52.57 -32.66 13.96
CA LYS A 13 51.31 -32.16 13.41
C LYS A 13 50.22 -33.25 13.31
N GLU A 14 50.62 -34.48 12.93
CA GLU A 14 49.71 -35.63 12.91
C GLU A 14 49.21 -35.94 14.32
N ASP A 15 50.08 -35.97 15.33
CA ASP A 15 49.68 -36.20 16.72
C ASP A 15 48.68 -35.11 17.24
N ARG A 16 48.94 -33.85 16.94
CA ARG A 16 47.98 -32.78 17.31
C ARG A 16 46.62 -32.91 16.60
N PHE A 17 46.67 -33.24 15.32
CA PHE A 17 45.45 -33.46 14.55
C PHE A 17 44.63 -34.63 15.08
N MET A 18 45.30 -35.77 15.42
CA MET A 18 44.66 -36.95 15.98
C MET A 18 44.08 -36.62 17.37
N LEU A 19 44.77 -35.90 18.22
CA LEU A 19 44.28 -35.49 19.55
C LEU A 19 43.04 -34.59 19.42
N THR A 20 43.03 -33.63 18.46
CA THR A 20 41.84 -32.78 18.25
C THR A 20 40.67 -33.57 17.68
N LEU A 21 40.87 -34.58 16.86
CA LEU A 21 39.81 -35.46 16.38
C LEU A 21 39.23 -36.33 17.51
N GLU A 22 40.07 -36.83 18.43
CA GLU A 22 39.64 -37.58 19.62
C GLU A 22 38.78 -36.68 20.54
N GLU A 23 39.23 -35.45 20.82
CA GLU A 23 38.47 -34.49 21.62
C GLU A 23 37.10 -34.16 20.97
N ILE A 24 37.05 -33.94 19.66
CA ILE A 24 35.82 -33.71 18.91
C ILE A 24 34.88 -34.93 18.99
N ARG A 25 35.44 -36.13 18.81
CA ARG A 25 34.67 -37.37 18.89
C ARG A 25 34.05 -37.55 20.30
N ASP A 26 34.86 -37.37 21.32
CA ASP A 26 34.44 -37.57 22.72
C ASP A 26 33.42 -36.47 23.14
N PHE A 27 33.59 -35.24 22.69
CA PHE A 27 32.58 -34.20 22.85
C PHE A 27 31.26 -34.56 22.16
N TYR A 28 31.35 -35.06 20.90
CA TYR A 28 30.16 -35.51 20.17
C TYR A 28 29.45 -36.65 20.87
N LEU A 29 30.18 -37.68 21.29
CA LEU A 29 29.63 -38.84 22.00
C LEU A 29 29.00 -38.45 23.36
N ALA A 30 29.62 -37.52 24.08
CA ALA A 30 29.09 -37.03 25.36
C ALA A 30 27.81 -36.19 25.19
N LYS A 31 27.66 -35.45 24.11
CA LYS A 31 26.54 -34.51 23.87
C LYS A 31 25.63 -34.90 22.71
N GLN A 32 25.79 -36.08 22.11
CA GLN A 32 25.07 -36.50 20.89
C GLN A 32 23.54 -36.35 21.01
N LYS A 33 22.94 -36.65 22.15
CA LYS A 33 21.51 -36.49 22.37
C LYS A 33 21.07 -35.04 22.33
N GLY A 34 21.86 -34.11 22.93
CA GLY A 34 21.59 -32.69 22.88
C GLY A 34 21.77 -32.09 21.48
N ILE A 35 22.82 -32.54 20.75
CA ILE A 35 23.07 -32.14 19.37
C ILE A 35 21.94 -32.59 18.43
N LEU A 36 21.52 -33.84 18.57
CA LEU A 36 20.40 -34.40 17.77
C LEU A 36 19.09 -33.69 18.08
N LEU A 37 18.80 -33.37 19.34
CA LEU A 37 17.63 -32.57 19.73
C LEU A 37 17.70 -31.16 19.15
N GLY A 38 18.88 -30.54 19.16
CA GLY A 38 19.11 -29.23 18.57
C GLY A 38 18.86 -29.22 17.05
N ILE A 39 19.43 -30.21 16.32
CA ILE A 39 19.21 -30.38 14.88
C ILE A 39 17.74 -30.64 14.57
N ALA A 40 17.07 -31.52 15.35
CA ALA A 40 15.65 -31.79 15.19
C ALA A 40 14.79 -30.54 15.45
N GLY A 41 15.13 -29.75 16.49
CA GLY A 41 14.46 -28.48 16.78
C GLY A 41 14.64 -27.45 15.66
N CYS A 42 15.85 -27.30 15.15
CA CYS A 42 16.12 -26.41 13.99
C CYS A 42 15.40 -26.88 12.73
N GLY A 43 15.37 -28.20 12.47
CA GLY A 43 14.63 -28.78 11.34
C GLY A 43 13.12 -28.53 11.44
N LEU A 44 12.54 -28.71 12.63
CA LEU A 44 11.13 -28.41 12.87
C LEU A 44 10.82 -26.92 12.68
N ALA A 45 11.66 -26.04 13.24
CA ALA A 45 11.51 -24.59 13.07
C ALA A 45 11.59 -24.18 11.58
N ALA A 46 12.54 -24.75 10.84
CA ALA A 46 12.68 -24.51 9.40
C ALA A 46 11.45 -25.00 8.62
N LEU A 47 10.90 -26.17 8.95
CA LEU A 47 9.67 -26.69 8.33
C LEU A 47 8.46 -25.81 8.64
N LEU A 48 8.32 -25.33 9.87
CA LEU A 48 7.21 -24.43 10.26
C LEU A 48 7.32 -23.09 9.54
N THR A 49 8.51 -22.49 9.47
CA THR A 49 8.72 -21.21 8.77
C THR A 49 8.53 -21.35 7.26
N PHE A 50 9.01 -22.42 6.66
CA PHE A 50 8.80 -22.71 5.24
C PHE A 50 7.33 -22.96 4.92
N GLY A 51 6.63 -23.78 5.74
CA GLY A 51 5.20 -24.04 5.60
C GLY A 51 4.36 -22.78 5.74
N ALA A 52 4.65 -21.94 6.74
CA ALA A 52 3.98 -20.66 6.94
C ALA A 52 4.22 -19.69 5.76
N SER A 53 5.46 -19.63 5.27
CA SER A 53 5.83 -18.81 4.11
C SER A 53 5.12 -19.28 2.83
N TYR A 54 5.10 -20.58 2.57
CA TYR A 54 4.40 -21.15 1.42
C TYR A 54 2.89 -20.91 1.48
N TYR A 55 2.27 -21.12 2.65
CA TYR A 55 0.85 -20.86 2.88
C TYR A 55 0.52 -19.37 2.68
N SER A 56 1.35 -18.47 3.24
CA SER A 56 1.20 -17.02 3.06
C SER A 56 1.34 -16.59 1.59
N ALA A 57 2.30 -17.15 0.85
CA ALA A 57 2.47 -16.88 -0.57
C ALA A 57 1.24 -17.29 -1.39
N HIS A 58 0.69 -18.48 -1.14
CA HIS A 58 -0.50 -18.96 -1.83
C HIS A 58 -1.76 -18.14 -1.50
N GLN A 59 -1.93 -17.72 -0.25
CA GLN A 59 -3.01 -16.82 0.15
C GLN A 59 -2.88 -15.44 -0.51
N ASN A 60 -1.66 -14.94 -0.65
CA ASN A 60 -1.41 -13.66 -1.32
C ASN A 60 -1.75 -13.71 -2.82
N GLU A 61 -1.54 -14.83 -3.50
CA GLU A 61 -1.92 -14.99 -4.90
C GLU A 61 -3.44 -14.95 -5.09
N LYS A 62 -4.16 -15.72 -4.28
CA LYS A 62 -5.64 -15.68 -4.29
C LYS A 62 -6.16 -14.26 -4.02
N ALA A 63 -5.59 -13.59 -3.01
CA ALA A 63 -5.97 -12.23 -2.68
C ALA A 63 -5.74 -11.24 -3.85
N LYS A 64 -4.65 -11.41 -4.61
CA LYS A 64 -4.39 -10.60 -5.82
C LYS A 64 -5.41 -10.86 -6.93
N ASP A 65 -5.81 -12.11 -7.13
CA ASP A 65 -6.83 -12.46 -8.11
C ASP A 65 -8.19 -11.87 -7.74
N GLU A 66 -8.58 -11.95 -6.47
CA GLU A 66 -9.81 -11.33 -5.94
C GLU A 66 -9.76 -9.82 -6.12
N LEU A 67 -8.62 -9.18 -5.79
CA LEU A 67 -8.40 -7.75 -6.00
C LEU A 67 -8.51 -7.38 -7.48
N SER A 68 -7.90 -8.16 -8.37
CA SER A 68 -8.00 -7.93 -9.81
C SER A 68 -9.44 -7.96 -10.32
N LYS A 69 -10.25 -8.90 -9.83
CA LYS A 69 -11.69 -8.97 -10.14
C LYS A 69 -12.44 -7.74 -9.61
N ALA A 70 -12.21 -7.36 -8.37
CA ALA A 70 -12.83 -6.17 -7.77
C ALA A 70 -12.47 -4.89 -8.54
N LEU A 71 -11.18 -4.73 -8.93
CA LEU A 71 -10.73 -3.60 -9.74
C LEU A 71 -11.34 -3.58 -11.15
N LYS A 72 -11.52 -4.73 -11.79
CA LYS A 72 -12.24 -4.82 -13.06
C LYS A 72 -13.68 -4.33 -12.94
N ILE A 73 -14.37 -4.67 -11.86
CA ILE A 73 -15.72 -4.15 -11.58
C ILE A 73 -15.68 -2.63 -11.36
N TYR A 74 -14.74 -2.14 -10.55
CA TYR A 74 -14.61 -0.72 -10.27
C TYR A 74 -14.37 0.14 -11.51
N HIS A 75 -13.58 -0.36 -12.47
CA HIS A 75 -13.25 0.32 -13.71
C HIS A 75 -14.16 -0.06 -14.89
N ALA A 76 -15.16 -0.91 -14.68
CA ALA A 76 -16.04 -1.35 -15.75
C ALA A 76 -16.79 -0.16 -16.38
N PRO A 77 -17.00 -0.18 -17.70
CA PRO A 77 -17.73 0.87 -18.38
C PRO A 77 -19.21 0.91 -17.95
N ILE A 78 -19.80 2.09 -18.07
CA ILE A 78 -21.24 2.27 -17.93
C ILE A 78 -21.81 2.24 -19.34
N THR A 79 -22.63 1.24 -19.64
CA THR A 79 -23.34 1.14 -20.92
C THR A 79 -24.82 1.24 -20.67
N VAL A 80 -25.42 2.31 -21.18
CA VAL A 80 -26.88 2.37 -21.30
C VAL A 80 -27.26 1.30 -22.31
N SER A 81 -28.03 0.29 -21.87
CA SER A 81 -28.42 -0.87 -22.67
C SER A 81 -29.08 -0.41 -23.98
N VAL A 82 -28.32 -0.38 -25.07
CA VAL A 82 -28.87 -0.47 -26.39
C VAL A 82 -29.02 -1.97 -26.66
N PRO A 83 -30.19 -2.50 -27.05
CA PRO A 83 -30.31 -3.92 -27.37
C PRO A 83 -29.36 -4.25 -28.49
N GLU A 84 -28.24 -4.90 -28.19
CA GLU A 84 -27.28 -5.29 -29.22
C GLU A 84 -27.79 -6.43 -30.04
N GLN A 85 -27.85 -6.16 -31.38
CA GLN A 85 -28.15 -7.13 -32.42
C GLN A 85 -26.91 -7.95 -32.87
N ASN A 86 -25.90 -8.12 -32.02
CA ASN A 86 -24.70 -8.89 -32.39
C ASN A 86 -24.43 -10.03 -31.42
N PRO A 87 -24.77 -11.30 -31.76
CA PRO A 87 -24.58 -12.48 -30.91
C PRO A 87 -23.12 -12.99 -30.88
N GLY A 88 -22.12 -12.12 -30.99
CA GLY A 88 -20.71 -12.50 -31.06
C GLY A 88 -19.76 -11.69 -30.22
N SER A 89 -20.19 -10.65 -29.53
CA SER A 89 -19.33 -9.92 -28.62
C SER A 89 -19.27 -10.63 -27.26
N THR A 90 -18.07 -11.03 -26.83
CA THR A 90 -17.78 -11.39 -25.42
C THR A 90 -18.37 -10.30 -24.56
N SER A 91 -19.31 -10.66 -23.65
CA SER A 91 -19.96 -9.69 -22.77
C SER A 91 -18.88 -9.06 -21.87
N GLU A 92 -18.34 -7.92 -22.28
CA GLU A 92 -17.52 -7.10 -21.41
C GLU A 92 -18.35 -6.72 -20.19
N LEU A 93 -17.77 -6.88 -19.03
CA LEU A 93 -18.40 -6.52 -17.77
C LEU A 93 -18.77 -5.03 -17.81
N SER A 94 -20.08 -4.73 -17.85
CA SER A 94 -20.61 -3.37 -17.93
C SER A 94 -21.80 -3.21 -16.98
N PHE A 95 -22.07 -1.97 -16.60
CA PHE A 95 -23.14 -1.65 -15.65
C PHE A 95 -24.08 -0.59 -16.23
N PRO A 96 -25.39 -0.64 -15.89
CA PRO A 96 -26.35 0.32 -16.42
C PRO A 96 -26.17 1.72 -15.80
N ASN A 97 -25.59 1.81 -14.59
CA ASN A 97 -25.32 3.06 -13.90
C ASN A 97 -24.11 2.94 -12.95
N SER A 98 -23.60 4.09 -12.51
CA SER A 98 -22.44 4.16 -11.62
C SER A 98 -22.71 3.56 -10.24
N ASN A 99 -23.93 3.74 -9.71
CA ASN A 99 -24.27 3.26 -8.36
C ASN A 99 -24.17 1.73 -8.28
N GLU A 100 -24.78 1.01 -9.23
CA GLU A 100 -24.69 -0.46 -9.27
C GLU A 100 -23.26 -0.95 -9.39
N ARG A 101 -22.46 -0.27 -10.22
CA ARG A 101 -21.03 -0.57 -10.35
C ARG A 101 -20.30 -0.40 -9.03
N PHE A 102 -20.48 0.73 -8.36
CA PHE A 102 -19.77 0.99 -7.09
C PHE A 102 -20.30 0.12 -5.94
N GLU A 103 -21.60 -0.21 -5.89
CA GLU A 103 -22.14 -1.17 -4.93
C GLU A 103 -21.54 -2.56 -5.12
N LYS A 104 -21.45 -3.02 -6.37
CA LYS A 104 -20.86 -4.31 -6.70
C LYS A 104 -19.35 -4.35 -6.38
N ALA A 105 -18.63 -3.31 -6.76
CA ALA A 105 -17.19 -3.18 -6.45
C ALA A 105 -16.95 -3.15 -4.93
N LEU A 106 -17.74 -2.38 -4.19
CA LEU A 106 -17.67 -2.29 -2.73
C LEU A 106 -17.85 -3.65 -2.06
N ALA A 107 -18.85 -4.42 -2.50
CA ALA A 107 -19.10 -5.76 -1.96
C ALA A 107 -17.89 -6.69 -2.15
N GLU A 108 -17.22 -6.64 -3.32
CA GLU A 108 -16.01 -7.45 -3.54
C GLU A 108 -14.83 -6.94 -2.72
N PHE A 109 -14.60 -5.62 -2.60
CA PHE A 109 -13.55 -5.09 -1.73
C PHE A 109 -13.79 -5.43 -0.26
N GLN A 110 -15.03 -5.42 0.22
CA GLN A 110 -15.37 -5.80 1.60
C GLN A 110 -15.04 -7.27 1.89
N LYS A 111 -15.24 -8.19 0.94
CA LYS A 111 -14.82 -9.60 1.08
C LYS A 111 -13.30 -9.70 1.25
N ILE A 112 -12.55 -8.96 0.44
CA ILE A 112 -11.07 -8.93 0.53
C ILE A 112 -10.64 -8.35 1.88
N ILE A 113 -11.27 -7.28 2.34
CA ILE A 113 -10.96 -6.68 3.65
C ILE A 113 -11.21 -7.67 4.78
N ALA A 114 -12.30 -8.45 4.72
CA ALA A 114 -12.63 -9.43 5.74
C ALA A 114 -11.60 -10.57 5.82
N SER A 115 -11.05 -11.01 4.68
CA SER A 115 -10.09 -12.12 4.62
C SER A 115 -8.62 -11.69 4.70
N HIS A 116 -8.28 -10.46 4.28
CA HIS A 116 -6.90 -9.98 4.11
C HIS A 116 -6.65 -8.58 4.71
N ALA A 117 -7.27 -8.23 5.84
CA ALA A 117 -7.31 -6.88 6.42
C ALA A 117 -5.95 -6.19 6.60
N SER A 118 -4.89 -6.94 6.92
CA SER A 118 -3.58 -6.38 7.33
C SER A 118 -2.52 -6.36 6.23
N GLY A 119 -2.71 -7.12 5.15
CA GLY A 119 -1.75 -7.23 4.05
C GLY A 119 -1.85 -6.09 3.04
N PRO A 120 -0.90 -5.98 2.10
CA PRO A 120 -0.93 -4.97 1.04
C PRO A 120 -2.23 -4.98 0.23
N VAL A 121 -2.74 -6.18 -0.10
CA VAL A 121 -3.99 -6.35 -0.84
C VAL A 121 -5.18 -5.80 -0.05
N GLY A 122 -5.25 -6.05 1.26
CA GLY A 122 -6.30 -5.52 2.12
C GLY A 122 -6.26 -3.99 2.25
N LYS A 123 -5.06 -3.39 2.25
CA LYS A 123 -4.89 -1.93 2.26
C LYS A 123 -5.39 -1.31 0.95
N ILE A 124 -5.06 -1.91 -0.18
CA ILE A 124 -5.59 -1.49 -1.49
C ILE A 124 -7.11 -1.62 -1.50
N ALA A 125 -7.65 -2.73 -1.01
CA ALA A 125 -9.09 -2.96 -0.95
C ALA A 125 -9.78 -1.90 -0.06
N LYS A 126 -9.21 -1.54 1.10
CA LYS A 126 -9.72 -0.46 1.96
C LYS A 126 -9.74 0.88 1.25
N TYR A 127 -8.68 1.22 0.52
CA TYR A 127 -8.62 2.46 -0.25
C TYR A 127 -9.74 2.52 -1.30
N TYR A 128 -9.87 1.49 -2.14
CA TYR A 128 -10.91 1.46 -3.18
C TYR A 128 -12.34 1.34 -2.62
N ALA A 129 -12.52 0.62 -1.51
CA ALA A 129 -13.80 0.59 -0.80
C ALA A 129 -14.18 1.99 -0.29
N GLY A 130 -13.22 2.74 0.24
CA GLY A 130 -13.42 4.14 0.63
C GLY A 130 -13.83 5.03 -0.53
N LEU A 131 -13.23 4.86 -1.71
CA LEU A 131 -13.64 5.56 -2.93
C LEU A 131 -15.05 5.17 -3.37
N CYS A 132 -15.40 3.88 -3.35
CA CYS A 132 -16.77 3.42 -3.65
C CYS A 132 -17.79 4.04 -2.69
N LEU A 133 -17.49 4.07 -1.39
CA LEU A 133 -18.37 4.65 -0.38
C LEU A 133 -18.58 6.16 -0.60
N ARG A 134 -17.55 6.88 -1.01
CA ARG A 134 -17.65 8.30 -1.40
C ARG A 134 -18.60 8.47 -2.59
N GLU A 135 -18.41 7.70 -3.65
CA GLU A 135 -19.24 7.75 -4.86
C GLU A 135 -20.72 7.41 -4.57
N LEU A 136 -20.96 6.56 -3.57
CA LEU A 136 -22.29 6.21 -3.07
C LEU A 136 -22.84 7.22 -2.01
N ASN A 137 -22.15 8.34 -1.78
CA ASN A 137 -22.49 9.34 -0.75
C ASN A 137 -22.53 8.79 0.68
N LYS A 138 -21.89 7.65 0.96
CA LYS A 138 -21.74 7.05 2.28
C LYS A 138 -20.49 7.59 2.99
N ASN A 139 -20.39 8.91 3.10
CA ASN A 139 -19.19 9.61 3.54
C ASN A 139 -18.73 9.21 4.95
N GLY A 140 -19.65 8.96 5.88
CA GLY A 140 -19.30 8.52 7.24
C GLY A 140 -18.58 7.17 7.27
N GLU A 141 -19.05 6.20 6.46
CA GLU A 141 -18.41 4.90 6.33
C GLU A 141 -17.04 5.00 5.61
N ALA A 142 -16.95 5.87 4.60
CA ALA A 142 -15.69 6.14 3.91
C ALA A 142 -14.63 6.70 4.87
N ILE A 143 -14.98 7.68 5.69
CA ILE A 143 -14.10 8.27 6.72
C ILE A 143 -13.65 7.20 7.71
N ALA A 144 -14.57 6.42 8.26
CA ALA A 144 -14.26 5.36 9.23
C ALA A 144 -13.28 4.32 8.66
N LEU A 145 -13.32 4.06 7.36
CA LEU A 145 -12.44 3.11 6.68
C LEU A 145 -11.08 3.72 6.31
N LEU A 146 -11.06 4.98 5.84
CA LEU A 146 -9.85 5.64 5.34
C LEU A 146 -9.00 6.26 6.45
N GLU A 147 -9.61 6.76 7.54
CA GLU A 147 -8.89 7.45 8.60
C GLU A 147 -7.82 6.59 9.30
N PRO A 148 -8.08 5.31 9.67
CA PRO A 148 -7.01 4.46 10.19
C PRO A 148 -5.89 4.22 9.19
N LEU A 149 -6.22 4.07 7.90
CA LEU A 149 -5.25 3.84 6.84
C LEU A 149 -4.37 5.08 6.59
N SER A 150 -4.95 6.28 6.68
CA SER A 150 -4.24 7.55 6.46
C SER A 150 -3.14 7.85 7.49
N LYS A 151 -3.20 7.19 8.66
CA LYS A 151 -2.20 7.33 9.73
C LYS A 151 -0.94 6.49 9.49
N GLU A 152 -0.96 5.59 8.51
CA GLU A 152 0.20 4.76 8.18
C GLU A 152 1.26 5.58 7.42
N LYS A 153 2.53 5.41 7.81
CA LYS A 153 3.68 5.99 7.08
C LYS A 153 4.04 5.12 5.88
N SER A 154 3.15 5.07 4.89
CA SER A 154 3.28 4.23 3.69
C SER A 154 2.59 4.90 2.51
N ASP A 155 2.83 4.38 1.30
CA ASP A 155 2.14 4.80 0.09
C ASP A 155 0.61 4.68 0.21
N TYR A 156 0.14 3.65 0.90
CA TYR A 156 -1.29 3.46 1.16
C TYR A 156 -1.85 4.54 2.09
N GLY A 157 -1.06 4.97 3.08
CA GLY A 157 -1.43 6.09 3.95
C GLY A 157 -1.53 7.40 3.18
N ALA A 158 -0.61 7.67 2.26
CA ALA A 158 -0.65 8.85 1.40
C ALA A 158 -1.88 8.84 0.47
N LEU A 159 -2.18 7.69 -0.16
CA LEU A 159 -3.41 7.51 -0.96
C LEU A 159 -4.67 7.74 -0.13
N ALA A 160 -4.70 7.19 1.09
CA ALA A 160 -5.85 7.34 1.99
C ALA A 160 -6.02 8.78 2.45
N LEU A 161 -4.95 9.55 2.67
CA LEU A 161 -5.03 10.99 2.96
C LEU A 161 -5.69 11.77 1.81
N VAL A 162 -5.28 11.53 0.56
CA VAL A 162 -5.88 12.17 -0.60
C VAL A 162 -7.35 11.82 -0.74
N ALA A 163 -7.70 10.53 -0.57
CA ALA A 163 -9.08 10.08 -0.60
C ALA A 163 -9.91 10.70 0.54
N LEU A 164 -9.36 10.76 1.75
CA LEU A 164 -10.02 11.33 2.93
C LEU A 164 -10.30 12.83 2.75
N ALA A 165 -9.34 13.59 2.21
CA ALA A 165 -9.54 15.00 1.86
C ALA A 165 -10.73 15.17 0.92
N SER A 166 -10.78 14.36 -0.15
CA SER A 166 -11.86 14.36 -1.13
C SER A 166 -13.22 13.95 -0.53
N VAL A 167 -13.24 13.02 0.45
CA VAL A 167 -14.48 12.65 1.18
C VAL A 167 -14.96 13.81 2.04
N TYR A 168 -14.06 14.52 2.72
CA TYR A 168 -14.44 15.71 3.48
C TYR A 168 -14.96 16.85 2.60
N GLU A 169 -14.34 17.08 1.42
CA GLU A 169 -14.86 18.03 0.43
C GLU A 169 -16.30 17.66 -0.01
N SER A 170 -16.49 16.41 -0.44
CA SER A 170 -17.81 15.95 -0.93
C SER A 170 -18.89 15.95 0.15
N SER A 171 -18.49 15.83 1.41
CA SER A 171 -19.42 15.94 2.56
C SER A 171 -19.67 17.38 3.02
N GLY A 172 -19.06 18.39 2.39
CA GLY A 172 -19.15 19.79 2.76
C GLY A 172 -18.37 20.18 4.02
N ASN A 173 -17.55 19.26 4.56
CA ASN A 173 -16.72 19.57 5.73
C ASN A 173 -15.39 20.21 5.27
N LEU A 174 -15.49 21.44 4.77
CA LEU A 174 -14.37 22.16 4.16
C LEU A 174 -13.21 22.36 5.14
N THR A 175 -13.49 22.61 6.41
CA THR A 175 -12.46 22.79 7.45
C THR A 175 -11.61 21.52 7.60
N LYS A 176 -12.25 20.35 7.72
CA LYS A 176 -11.50 19.09 7.81
C LYS A 176 -10.77 18.74 6.52
N ALA A 177 -11.37 19.04 5.37
CA ALA A 177 -10.69 18.87 4.09
C ALA A 177 -9.40 19.71 4.05
N ALA A 178 -9.46 20.99 4.45
CA ALA A 178 -8.30 21.87 4.52
C ALA A 178 -7.22 21.36 5.49
N GLU A 179 -7.59 20.86 6.66
CA GLU A 179 -6.66 20.22 7.61
C GLU A 179 -5.91 19.03 6.98
N VAL A 180 -6.63 18.16 6.26
CA VAL A 180 -6.03 16.99 5.61
C VAL A 180 -5.13 17.41 4.45
N TYR A 181 -5.53 18.38 3.61
CA TYR A 181 -4.65 18.92 2.57
C TYR A 181 -3.40 19.57 3.16
N GLN A 182 -3.52 20.28 4.27
CA GLN A 182 -2.35 20.82 4.97
C GLN A 182 -1.41 19.73 5.48
N GLN A 183 -1.94 18.59 5.94
CA GLN A 183 -1.11 17.42 6.29
C GLN A 183 -0.36 16.88 5.08
N ILE A 184 -1.03 16.77 3.91
CA ILE A 184 -0.39 16.32 2.66
C ILE A 184 0.72 17.30 2.25
N VAL A 185 0.45 18.61 2.29
CA VAL A 185 1.43 19.66 1.96
C VAL A 185 2.68 19.60 2.84
N ASN A 186 2.52 19.27 4.12
CA ASN A 186 3.60 19.15 5.11
C ASN A 186 4.30 17.79 5.08
N SER A 187 3.72 16.79 4.40
CA SER A 187 4.32 15.49 4.20
C SER A 187 5.03 15.43 2.86
N TRP A 188 6.16 14.70 2.79
CA TRP A 188 6.75 14.39 1.49
C TRP A 188 6.25 13.05 1.00
N SER A 189 5.54 13.03 -0.13
CA SER A 189 5.11 11.80 -0.77
C SER A 189 5.01 12.02 -2.29
N PRO A 190 5.60 11.14 -3.12
CA PRO A 190 5.45 11.22 -4.57
C PRO A 190 4.03 10.87 -5.04
N ILE A 191 3.24 10.20 -4.19
CA ILE A 191 1.89 9.71 -4.50
C ILE A 191 0.83 10.78 -4.20
N ALA A 192 1.10 11.67 -3.24
CA ALA A 192 0.24 12.80 -2.89
C ALA A 192 0.93 14.11 -3.28
N PRO A 193 0.81 14.58 -4.54
CA PRO A 193 1.56 15.71 -5.04
C PRO A 193 1.21 17.00 -4.29
N LYS A 194 2.25 17.69 -3.80
CA LYS A 194 2.12 18.91 -3.02
C LYS A 194 1.43 20.04 -3.79
N ASN A 195 1.75 20.20 -5.08
CA ASN A 195 1.15 21.23 -5.94
C ASN A 195 -0.36 21.08 -6.09
N VAL A 196 -0.85 19.82 -6.25
CA VAL A 196 -2.29 19.52 -6.33
C VAL A 196 -2.96 19.85 -5.00
N SER A 197 -2.37 19.41 -3.89
CA SER A 197 -2.92 19.64 -2.55
C SER A 197 -2.94 21.11 -2.16
N LEU A 198 -1.93 21.89 -2.55
CA LEU A 198 -1.93 23.34 -2.38
C LEU A 198 -3.06 24.01 -3.19
N MET A 199 -3.30 23.56 -4.43
CA MET A 199 -4.37 24.10 -5.25
C MET A 199 -5.74 23.86 -4.60
N HIS A 200 -6.03 22.62 -4.19
CA HIS A 200 -7.27 22.31 -3.46
C HIS A 200 -7.39 23.13 -2.17
N LEU A 201 -6.32 23.25 -1.39
CA LEU A 201 -6.32 24.04 -0.15
C LEU A 201 -6.66 25.52 -0.41
N ALA A 202 -6.09 26.10 -1.46
CA ALA A 202 -6.40 27.47 -1.83
C ALA A 202 -7.87 27.64 -2.25
N GLN A 203 -8.39 26.72 -3.05
CA GLN A 203 -9.80 26.71 -3.49
C GLN A 203 -10.77 26.54 -2.31
N LEU A 204 -10.42 25.70 -1.32
CA LEU A 204 -11.22 25.57 -0.09
C LEU A 204 -11.25 26.88 0.71
N TYR A 205 -10.12 27.57 0.82
CA TYR A 205 -10.08 28.88 1.48
C TYR A 205 -10.91 29.95 0.73
N GLU A 206 -10.96 29.90 -0.62
CA GLU A 206 -11.87 30.74 -1.39
C GLU A 206 -13.34 30.43 -1.04
N GLN A 207 -13.71 29.14 -1.00
CA GLN A 207 -15.09 28.72 -0.67
C GLN A 207 -15.49 29.15 0.76
N GLU A 208 -14.54 29.18 1.69
CA GLU A 208 -14.76 29.65 3.05
C GLU A 208 -14.66 31.20 3.18
N ASN A 209 -14.52 31.93 2.08
CA ASN A 209 -14.31 33.40 2.04
C ASN A 209 -13.02 33.86 2.77
N LYS A 210 -12.04 32.98 2.90
CA LYS A 210 -10.72 33.25 3.49
C LYS A 210 -9.73 33.70 2.42
N SER A 211 -10.03 34.85 1.78
CA SER A 211 -9.25 35.35 0.61
C SER A 211 -7.78 35.60 0.94
N SER A 212 -7.45 36.00 2.17
CA SER A 212 -6.08 36.27 2.59
C SER A 212 -5.25 34.96 2.63
N GLU A 213 -5.83 33.90 3.15
CA GLU A 213 -5.23 32.57 3.22
C GLU A 213 -5.08 31.98 1.82
N ALA A 214 -6.12 32.05 1.00
CA ALA A 214 -6.08 31.59 -0.39
C ALA A 214 -4.95 32.31 -1.18
N THR A 215 -4.83 33.62 -1.03
CA THR A 215 -3.77 34.43 -1.65
C THR A 215 -2.37 33.92 -1.29
N LYS A 216 -2.13 33.64 -0.01
CA LYS A 216 -0.82 33.12 0.45
C LYS A 216 -0.49 31.77 -0.19
N ILE A 217 -1.48 30.89 -0.29
CA ILE A 217 -1.27 29.56 -0.90
C ILE A 217 -1.03 29.68 -2.40
N TYR A 218 -1.76 30.53 -3.13
CA TYR A 218 -1.49 30.76 -4.56
C TYR A 218 -0.10 31.35 -4.80
N GLN A 219 0.35 32.30 -3.96
CA GLN A 219 1.72 32.83 -4.03
C GLN A 219 2.76 31.74 -3.75
N GLN A 220 2.48 30.83 -2.83
CA GLN A 220 3.34 29.68 -2.57
C GLN A 220 3.44 28.75 -3.79
N ILE A 221 2.33 28.44 -4.48
CA ILE A 221 2.32 27.65 -5.71
C ILE A 221 3.20 28.28 -6.79
N ILE A 222 3.05 29.59 -7.02
CA ILE A 222 3.84 30.33 -8.02
C ILE A 222 5.34 30.25 -7.70
N LYS A 223 5.69 30.39 -6.43
CA LYS A 223 7.09 30.38 -5.97
C LYS A 223 7.71 28.97 -6.05
N GLU A 224 6.98 27.95 -5.64
CA GLU A 224 7.54 26.59 -5.50
C GLU A 224 7.47 25.77 -6.80
N PHE A 225 6.54 26.08 -7.70
CA PHE A 225 6.28 25.28 -8.91
C PHE A 225 6.29 26.12 -10.20
N PRO A 226 7.34 26.93 -10.46
CA PRO A 226 7.37 27.83 -11.61
C PRO A 226 7.28 27.08 -12.93
N GLY A 227 6.55 27.64 -13.90
CA GLY A 227 6.41 27.06 -15.24
C GLY A 227 5.45 25.88 -15.37
N THR A 228 4.67 25.59 -14.33
CA THR A 228 3.64 24.55 -14.36
C THR A 228 2.27 25.13 -14.71
N SER A 229 1.32 24.27 -15.11
CA SER A 229 -0.08 24.66 -15.29
C SER A 229 -0.69 25.23 -14.00
N TYR A 230 -0.29 24.70 -12.84
CA TYR A 230 -0.72 25.18 -11.53
C TYR A 230 -0.29 26.62 -11.24
N THR A 231 0.89 27.03 -11.71
CA THR A 231 1.35 28.43 -11.63
C THR A 231 0.43 29.35 -12.42
N SER A 232 0.11 29.00 -13.67
CA SER A 232 -0.77 29.81 -14.51
C SER A 232 -2.18 29.92 -13.93
N GLU A 233 -2.71 28.84 -13.36
CA GLU A 233 -4.00 28.82 -12.68
C GLU A 233 -3.97 29.70 -11.41
N ALA A 234 -2.93 29.56 -10.57
CA ALA A 234 -2.76 30.37 -9.37
C ALA A 234 -2.67 31.87 -9.68
N GLU A 235 -1.93 32.27 -10.73
CA GLU A 235 -1.88 33.64 -11.19
C GLU A 235 -3.24 34.17 -11.65
N GLN A 236 -4.02 33.35 -12.36
CA GLN A 236 -5.37 33.70 -12.77
C GLN A 236 -6.28 33.94 -11.58
N LYS A 237 -6.22 33.05 -10.59
CA LYS A 237 -6.98 33.14 -9.34
C LYS A 237 -6.62 34.39 -8.53
N LEU A 238 -5.33 34.73 -8.41
CA LEU A 238 -4.90 35.95 -7.75
C LEU A 238 -5.45 37.20 -8.41
N ARG A 239 -5.48 37.25 -9.75
CA ARG A 239 -6.09 38.40 -10.49
C ARG A 239 -7.60 38.54 -10.24
N GLN A 240 -8.30 37.40 -9.94
CA GLN A 240 -9.73 37.42 -9.61
C GLN A 240 -9.99 37.92 -8.19
N ILE A 241 -9.17 37.51 -7.22
CA ILE A 241 -9.29 37.90 -5.80
C ILE A 241 -8.94 39.38 -5.60
N SER A 242 -8.06 39.94 -6.45
CA SER A 242 -7.59 41.34 -6.35
C SER A 242 -8.55 42.38 -6.94
N ARG A 243 -9.64 41.95 -7.55
CA ARG A 243 -10.70 42.79 -8.13
C ARG A 243 -11.84 43.04 -7.17
#